data_feb5d5b0e2be8eef3c4de096c08c160f
#
_entry.id   feb5d5b0e2be8eef3c4de096c08c160f
#
_cell.length_a   1.000
_cell.length_b   1.000
_cell.length_c   1.000
_cell.angle_alpha   90.00
_cell.angle_beta   90.00
_cell.angle_gamma   90.00
#
_symmetry.space_group_name_H-M   'P 1'
#
loop_
_entity.id
_entity.type
_entity.pdbx_description
1 polymer ?
#
loop_
_entity_poly.entity_id
_entity_poly.type
_entity_poly.pdbx_seq_one_letter_code
_entity_poly.pdbx_strand_id
1 'polypeptide(L)'
;MSAPRGPAAALVWDLDGTLYRGTAACRHYAQGIAATLDEDRRDAYLEAVERFLGGAGSVDASDGWEAAVVLAGGGRGASRAFGEAFASTRAFMLTEACELEVPEGVPELLERVEGSARRVLVSNTPSYGVMPLLDRLGALGLFDEIVCDSAKPNRFSVRLGALADTLGIPCTSVLSIGDHFVNDIEPALAAGCATAYVDPFGVGPRGKASLEGARFEELVEPIEEWLDARLAASVPASAGTR
;
A
#
# COMPACT_ATOMS: atom_id res chain seq x y z
N MET A 1 12.68 -21.94 30.64
CA MET A 1 11.75 -21.50 29.55
C MET A 1 12.36 -20.27 28.92
N SER A 2 12.77 -20.35 27.66
CA SER A 2 13.30 -19.19 26.93
C SER A 2 12.16 -18.19 26.75
N ALA A 3 12.39 -16.90 27.01
CA ALA A 3 11.39 -15.87 26.72
C ALA A 3 10.94 -15.95 25.27
N PRO A 4 9.68 -15.67 24.95
CA PRO A 4 9.24 -15.61 23.55
C PRO A 4 10.10 -14.60 22.81
N ARG A 5 10.70 -15.03 21.72
CA ARG A 5 11.50 -14.14 20.87
C ARG A 5 10.56 -13.14 20.22
N GLY A 6 10.97 -11.89 20.20
CA GLY A 6 10.27 -10.87 19.40
C GLY A 6 10.32 -11.21 17.91
N PRO A 7 9.50 -10.53 17.09
CA PRO A 7 9.48 -10.72 15.64
C PRO A 7 10.85 -10.45 15.03
N ALA A 8 11.26 -11.26 14.04
CA ALA A 8 12.55 -11.12 13.36
C ALA A 8 12.50 -10.15 12.18
N ALA A 9 11.30 -9.76 11.74
CA ALA A 9 11.05 -8.85 10.65
C ALA A 9 9.76 -8.06 10.88
N ALA A 10 9.53 -7.02 10.07
CA ALA A 10 8.26 -6.33 9.99
C ALA A 10 7.85 -6.17 8.52
N LEU A 11 6.58 -6.42 8.23
CA LEU A 11 5.93 -6.12 6.95
C LEU A 11 5.03 -4.91 7.15
N VAL A 12 5.30 -3.84 6.42
CA VAL A 12 4.54 -2.59 6.47
C VAL A 12 3.82 -2.42 5.14
N TRP A 13 2.49 -2.53 5.17
CA TRP A 13 1.63 -2.59 4.00
C TRP A 13 0.90 -1.28 3.79
N ASP A 14 0.83 -0.83 2.55
CA ASP A 14 -0.19 0.12 2.12
C ASP A 14 -1.54 -0.57 1.91
N LEU A 15 -2.61 0.22 1.83
CA LEU A 15 -3.98 -0.26 1.65
C LEU A 15 -4.42 -0.22 0.19
N ASP A 16 -4.49 1.01 -0.35
CA ASP A 16 -5.17 1.31 -1.61
C ASP A 16 -4.28 0.98 -2.81
N GLY A 17 -4.63 -0.05 -3.60
CA GLY A 17 -3.81 -0.52 -4.72
C GLY A 17 -2.79 -1.59 -4.35
N THR A 18 -2.60 -1.86 -3.06
CA THR A 18 -1.63 -2.83 -2.53
C THR A 18 -2.31 -4.03 -1.88
N LEU A 19 -3.08 -3.80 -0.80
CA LEU A 19 -3.82 -4.89 -0.12
C LEU A 19 -4.99 -5.39 -0.95
N TYR A 20 -5.55 -4.55 -1.77
CA TYR A 20 -6.58 -4.89 -2.73
C TYR A 20 -6.31 -4.23 -4.08
N ARG A 21 -6.86 -4.81 -5.12
CA ARG A 21 -6.83 -4.26 -6.49
C ARG A 21 -8.23 -4.06 -7.04
N GLY A 22 -8.34 -3.28 -8.10
CA GLY A 22 -9.58 -2.96 -8.80
C GLY A 22 -9.64 -1.47 -9.13
N THR A 23 -10.18 -1.15 -10.29
CA THR A 23 -10.26 0.23 -10.77
C THR A 23 -11.65 0.87 -10.54
N ALA A 24 -12.62 0.09 -10.03
CA ALA A 24 -13.98 0.58 -9.80
C ALA A 24 -14.05 1.77 -8.83
N ALA A 25 -13.24 1.74 -7.77
CA ALA A 25 -13.15 2.85 -6.81
C ALA A 25 -12.58 4.11 -7.46
N CYS A 26 -11.49 4.01 -8.24
CA CYS A 26 -10.91 5.14 -8.94
C CYS A 26 -11.87 5.75 -9.97
N ARG A 27 -12.64 4.90 -10.70
CA ARG A 27 -13.69 5.36 -11.63
C ARG A 27 -14.79 6.10 -10.90
N HIS A 28 -15.29 5.57 -9.78
CA HIS A 28 -16.31 6.23 -8.98
C HIS A 28 -15.82 7.59 -8.45
N TYR A 29 -14.58 7.65 -7.99
CA TYR A 29 -13.95 8.89 -7.53
C TYR A 29 -13.85 9.90 -8.66
N ALA A 30 -13.37 9.47 -9.84
CA ALA A 30 -13.30 10.32 -11.02
C ALA A 30 -14.68 10.85 -11.46
N GLN A 31 -15.73 10.02 -11.40
CA GLN A 31 -17.10 10.47 -11.68
C GLN A 31 -17.56 11.54 -10.70
N GLY A 32 -17.25 11.39 -9.39
CA GLY A 32 -17.53 12.41 -8.39
C GLY A 32 -16.80 13.73 -8.66
N ILE A 33 -15.54 13.68 -9.09
CA ILE A 33 -14.78 14.86 -9.52
C ILE A 33 -15.35 15.45 -10.80
N ALA A 34 -15.68 14.63 -11.80
CA ALA A 34 -16.25 15.07 -13.08
C ALA A 34 -17.52 15.90 -12.89
N ALA A 35 -18.35 15.55 -11.91
CA ALA A 35 -19.57 16.30 -11.59
C ALA A 35 -19.30 17.77 -11.17
N THR A 36 -18.06 18.10 -10.80
CA THR A 36 -17.63 19.46 -10.41
C THR A 36 -17.01 20.25 -11.56
N LEU A 37 -16.75 19.60 -12.71
CA LEU A 37 -16.15 20.22 -13.88
C LEU A 37 -17.24 20.81 -14.81
N ASP A 38 -16.84 21.77 -15.64
CA ASP A 38 -17.67 22.27 -16.71
C ASP A 38 -18.04 21.18 -17.71
N GLU A 39 -19.21 21.23 -18.28
CA GLU A 39 -19.79 20.17 -19.12
C GLU A 39 -18.89 19.78 -20.30
N ASP A 40 -18.29 20.76 -20.96
CA ASP A 40 -17.38 20.58 -22.10
C ASP A 40 -16.05 19.91 -21.74
N ARG A 41 -15.69 19.85 -20.45
CA ARG A 41 -14.46 19.20 -19.95
C ARG A 41 -14.67 17.78 -19.42
N ARG A 42 -15.90 17.42 -19.06
CA ARG A 42 -16.21 16.16 -18.35
C ARG A 42 -15.81 14.94 -19.15
N ASP A 43 -16.23 14.85 -20.40
CA ASP A 43 -16.00 13.67 -21.24
C ASP A 43 -14.51 13.49 -21.49
N ALA A 44 -13.80 14.54 -21.86
CA ALA A 44 -12.36 14.49 -22.08
C ALA A 44 -11.58 14.10 -20.81
N TYR A 45 -12.03 14.57 -19.65
CA TYR A 45 -11.46 14.20 -18.35
C TYR A 45 -11.66 12.70 -18.06
N LEU A 46 -12.89 12.20 -18.17
CA LEU A 46 -13.19 10.79 -17.91
C LEU A 46 -12.46 9.86 -18.90
N GLU A 47 -12.37 10.23 -20.18
CA GLU A 47 -11.58 9.48 -21.15
C GLU A 47 -10.07 9.46 -20.80
N ALA A 48 -9.53 10.56 -20.27
CA ALA A 48 -8.15 10.62 -19.84
C ALA A 48 -7.89 9.72 -18.62
N VAL A 49 -8.82 9.69 -17.65
CA VAL A 49 -8.76 8.77 -16.51
C VAL A 49 -8.81 7.32 -16.99
N GLU A 50 -9.75 6.95 -17.87
CA GLU A 50 -9.85 5.59 -18.39
C GLU A 50 -8.58 5.15 -19.13
N ARG A 51 -7.96 6.04 -19.90
CA ARG A 51 -6.67 5.75 -20.56
C ARG A 51 -5.56 5.47 -19.55
N PHE A 52 -5.50 6.24 -18.45
CA PHE A 52 -4.53 6.00 -17.40
C PHE A 52 -4.77 4.64 -16.72
N LEU A 53 -6.02 4.37 -16.31
CA LEU A 53 -6.40 3.11 -15.68
C LEU A 53 -6.18 1.88 -16.60
N GLY A 54 -6.22 2.09 -17.90
CA GLY A 54 -5.88 1.08 -18.92
C GLY A 54 -4.38 0.96 -19.22
N GLY A 55 -3.51 1.69 -18.52
CA GLY A 55 -2.06 1.65 -18.72
C GLY A 55 -1.58 2.39 -20.00
N ALA A 56 -2.44 3.21 -20.62
CA ALA A 56 -2.13 3.91 -21.87
C ALA A 56 -2.02 5.44 -21.71
N GLY A 57 -2.14 5.95 -20.49
CA GLY A 57 -2.09 7.39 -20.20
C GLY A 57 -0.68 7.86 -19.81
N SER A 58 -0.34 9.10 -20.20
CA SER A 58 0.85 9.79 -19.73
C SER A 58 0.43 10.98 -18.87
N VAL A 59 0.38 10.78 -17.56
CA VAL A 59 0.17 11.82 -16.57
C VAL A 59 1.17 11.60 -15.44
N ASP A 60 1.63 12.68 -14.83
CA ASP A 60 2.53 12.61 -13.66
C ASP A 60 1.70 12.26 -12.41
N ALA A 61 1.40 10.98 -12.29
CA ALA A 61 0.64 10.40 -11.19
C ALA A 61 1.13 8.97 -10.92
N SER A 62 1.18 8.58 -9.65
CA SER A 62 1.67 7.28 -9.22
C SER A 62 0.57 6.20 -9.22
N ASP A 63 -0.68 6.61 -9.03
CA ASP A 63 -1.84 5.72 -8.97
C ASP A 63 -3.10 6.32 -9.60
N GLY A 64 -4.18 5.55 -9.64
CA GLY A 64 -5.46 6.01 -10.21
C GLY A 64 -6.16 7.10 -9.39
N TRP A 65 -5.91 7.19 -8.09
CA TRP A 65 -6.47 8.24 -7.24
C TRP A 65 -5.80 9.58 -7.52
N GLU A 66 -4.46 9.58 -7.59
CA GLU A 66 -3.69 10.78 -7.93
C GLU A 66 -3.97 11.22 -9.37
N ALA A 67 -4.04 10.27 -10.31
CA ALA A 67 -4.37 10.56 -11.70
C ALA A 67 -5.73 11.28 -11.85
N ALA A 68 -6.76 10.84 -11.13
CA ALA A 68 -8.06 11.48 -11.13
C ALA A 68 -7.98 12.96 -10.68
N VAL A 69 -7.16 13.25 -9.67
CA VAL A 69 -6.97 14.62 -9.17
C VAL A 69 -6.16 15.47 -10.14
N VAL A 70 -5.03 14.95 -10.63
CA VAL A 70 -4.11 15.69 -11.52
C VAL A 70 -4.80 16.02 -12.86
N LEU A 71 -5.50 15.06 -13.45
CA LEU A 71 -6.22 15.25 -14.72
C LEU A 71 -7.36 16.25 -14.61
N ALA A 72 -7.97 16.42 -13.45
CA ALA A 72 -8.94 17.48 -13.21
C ALA A 72 -8.32 18.88 -13.09
N GLY A 73 -6.98 18.97 -13.08
CA GLY A 73 -6.26 20.23 -12.83
C GLY A 73 -6.19 20.57 -11.33
N GLY A 74 -6.46 19.61 -10.46
CA GLY A 74 -6.29 19.74 -9.01
C GLY A 74 -4.84 19.50 -8.59
N GLY A 75 -4.36 20.30 -7.64
CA GLY A 75 -3.08 20.10 -6.95
C GLY A 75 -3.27 19.54 -5.54
N ARG A 76 -2.17 19.31 -4.83
CA ARG A 76 -2.19 18.97 -3.40
C ARG A 76 -2.96 20.03 -2.62
N GLY A 77 -4.10 19.69 -2.08
CA GLY A 77 -5.03 20.61 -1.41
C GLY A 77 -6.39 20.67 -2.09
N ALA A 78 -6.80 19.54 -2.63
CA ALA A 78 -8.06 19.32 -3.31
C ALA A 78 -9.23 20.09 -2.65
N SER A 79 -10.11 20.64 -3.49
CA SER A 79 -11.32 21.36 -3.09
C SER A 79 -12.19 20.49 -2.15
N ARG A 80 -13.07 21.14 -1.38
CA ARG A 80 -14.10 20.46 -0.57
C ARG A 80 -14.85 19.39 -1.39
N ALA A 81 -15.14 19.69 -2.66
CA ALA A 81 -15.83 18.79 -3.56
C ALA A 81 -15.06 17.47 -3.82
N PHE A 82 -13.73 17.52 -3.91
CA PHE A 82 -12.91 16.31 -4.05
C PHE A 82 -12.93 15.47 -2.77
N GLY A 83 -12.95 16.12 -1.60
CA GLY A 83 -13.13 15.44 -0.32
C GLY A 83 -14.50 14.76 -0.20
N GLU A 84 -15.56 15.39 -0.68
CA GLU A 84 -16.91 14.82 -0.75
C GLU A 84 -16.97 13.64 -1.73
N ALA A 85 -16.35 13.75 -2.89
CA ALA A 85 -16.22 12.65 -3.85
C ALA A 85 -15.44 11.47 -3.27
N PHE A 86 -14.34 11.74 -2.54
CA PHE A 86 -13.58 10.73 -1.86
C PHE A 86 -14.41 10.00 -0.79
N ALA A 87 -15.10 10.73 0.08
CA ALA A 87 -15.97 10.13 1.11
C ALA A 87 -17.10 9.30 0.51
N SER A 88 -17.75 9.79 -0.58
CA SER A 88 -18.74 9.03 -1.34
C SER A 88 -18.15 7.74 -1.91
N THR A 89 -16.91 7.80 -2.44
CA THR A 89 -16.25 6.62 -2.98
C THR A 89 -15.92 5.60 -1.89
N ARG A 90 -15.49 6.04 -0.70
CA ARG A 90 -15.30 5.12 0.43
C ARG A 90 -16.60 4.41 0.84
N ALA A 91 -17.74 5.09 0.78
CA ALA A 91 -19.03 4.44 0.99
C ALA A 91 -19.39 3.46 -0.14
N PHE A 92 -19.12 3.82 -1.40
CA PHE A 92 -19.31 2.93 -2.56
C PHE A 92 -18.45 1.66 -2.45
N MET A 93 -17.21 1.78 -1.97
CA MET A 93 -16.30 0.64 -1.76
C MET A 93 -16.81 -0.39 -0.76
N LEU A 94 -17.81 -0.06 0.05
CA LEU A 94 -18.45 -1.00 0.98
C LEU A 94 -19.62 -1.77 0.36
N THR A 95 -19.97 -1.49 -0.89
CA THR A 95 -21.07 -2.14 -1.60
C THR A 95 -20.56 -3.25 -2.53
N GLU A 96 -21.43 -4.22 -2.83
CA GLU A 96 -21.13 -5.28 -3.81
C GLU A 96 -20.89 -4.77 -5.23
N ALA A 97 -21.38 -3.57 -5.56
CA ALA A 97 -21.17 -2.93 -6.86
C ALA A 97 -19.72 -2.47 -7.07
N CYS A 98 -18.93 -2.32 -6.00
CA CYS A 98 -17.52 -2.02 -6.11
C CYS A 98 -16.73 -3.33 -6.13
N GLU A 99 -16.28 -3.72 -7.31
CA GLU A 99 -15.44 -4.90 -7.48
C GLU A 99 -14.04 -4.61 -6.93
N LEU A 100 -13.71 -5.25 -5.81
CA LEU A 100 -12.39 -5.21 -5.16
C LEU A 100 -11.94 -6.65 -4.94
N GLU A 101 -10.68 -6.90 -5.20
CA GLU A 101 -10.07 -8.22 -5.08
C GLU A 101 -8.80 -8.12 -4.23
N VAL A 102 -8.69 -8.97 -3.20
CA VAL A 102 -7.42 -9.18 -2.49
C VAL A 102 -6.54 -10.05 -3.39
N PRO A 103 -5.30 -9.64 -3.72
CA PRO A 103 -4.43 -10.42 -4.57
C PRO A 103 -4.16 -11.81 -3.99
N GLU A 104 -4.07 -12.81 -4.86
CA GLU A 104 -3.75 -14.18 -4.49
C GLU A 104 -2.41 -14.24 -3.75
N GLY A 105 -2.35 -15.02 -2.67
CA GLY A 105 -1.16 -15.18 -1.83
C GLY A 105 -1.02 -14.15 -0.71
N VAL A 106 -1.78 -13.03 -0.71
CA VAL A 106 -1.71 -12.02 0.37
C VAL A 106 -2.20 -12.57 1.72
N PRO A 107 -3.39 -13.18 1.82
CA PRO A 107 -3.87 -13.73 3.09
C PRO A 107 -2.92 -14.81 3.62
N GLU A 108 -2.53 -15.75 2.76
CA GLU A 108 -1.66 -16.86 3.10
C GLU A 108 -0.29 -16.39 3.59
N LEU A 109 0.28 -15.38 2.93
CA LEU A 109 1.55 -14.77 3.34
C LEU A 109 1.43 -14.13 4.74
N LEU A 110 0.38 -13.35 4.97
CA LEU A 110 0.15 -12.66 6.24
C LEU A 110 -0.14 -13.65 7.39
N GLU A 111 -0.90 -14.72 7.13
CA GLU A 111 -1.15 -15.79 8.10
C GLU A 111 0.12 -16.57 8.42
N ARG A 112 0.91 -16.93 7.41
CA ARG A 112 2.16 -17.69 7.57
C ARG A 112 3.17 -17.00 8.49
N VAL A 113 3.21 -15.67 8.46
CA VAL A 113 4.19 -14.90 9.23
C VAL A 113 3.68 -14.47 10.60
N GLU A 114 2.47 -14.88 10.99
CA GLU A 114 1.91 -14.57 12.30
C GLU A 114 2.86 -15.02 13.43
N GLY A 115 3.12 -14.09 14.37
CA GLY A 115 4.02 -14.32 15.48
C GLY A 115 5.52 -14.33 15.14
N SER A 116 5.91 -14.46 13.86
CA SER A 116 7.31 -14.46 13.42
C SER A 116 7.74 -13.11 12.82
N ALA A 117 6.83 -12.41 12.18
CA ALA A 117 7.02 -11.02 11.73
C ALA A 117 5.89 -10.12 12.23
N ARG A 118 6.17 -8.84 12.43
CA ARG A 118 5.16 -7.82 12.77
C ARG A 118 4.45 -7.38 11.49
N ARG A 119 3.12 -7.47 11.45
CA ARG A 119 2.28 -7.09 10.32
C ARG A 119 1.61 -5.76 10.61
N VAL A 120 1.96 -4.71 9.87
CA VAL A 120 1.47 -3.34 10.08
C VAL A 120 0.83 -2.81 8.81
N LEU A 121 -0.42 -2.39 8.87
CA LEU A 121 -1.06 -1.62 7.80
C LEU A 121 -0.86 -0.13 8.05
N VAL A 122 -0.39 0.62 7.04
CA VAL A 122 -0.17 2.08 7.14
C VAL A 122 -0.80 2.77 5.95
N SER A 123 -1.93 3.44 6.13
CA SER A 123 -2.65 4.14 5.07
C SER A 123 -2.84 5.62 5.36
N ASN A 124 -2.86 6.43 4.29
CA ASN A 124 -3.26 7.84 4.35
C ASN A 124 -4.78 8.01 4.49
N THR A 125 -5.54 6.95 4.25
CA THR A 125 -6.99 6.93 4.37
C THR A 125 -7.41 7.05 5.84
N PRO A 126 -8.42 7.88 6.16
CA PRO A 126 -8.98 7.97 7.51
C PRO A 126 -9.58 6.64 8.00
N SER A 127 -9.62 6.45 9.32
CA SER A 127 -10.08 5.21 9.95
C SER A 127 -11.50 4.80 9.56
N TYR A 128 -12.40 5.76 9.31
CA TYR A 128 -13.76 5.48 8.83
C TYR A 128 -13.80 4.83 7.44
N GLY A 129 -12.76 5.02 6.62
CA GLY A 129 -12.64 4.38 5.32
C GLY A 129 -11.82 3.08 5.35
N VAL A 130 -10.92 2.92 6.34
CA VAL A 130 -10.05 1.75 6.46
C VAL A 130 -10.77 0.58 7.14
N MET A 131 -11.27 0.80 8.35
CA MET A 131 -11.78 -0.29 9.18
C MET A 131 -12.95 -1.08 8.55
N PRO A 132 -14.01 -0.41 8.00
CA PRO A 132 -15.09 -1.15 7.35
C PRO A 132 -14.65 -1.86 6.07
N LEU A 133 -13.65 -1.31 5.36
CA LEU A 133 -13.12 -1.94 4.16
C LEU A 133 -12.34 -3.21 4.48
N LEU A 134 -11.50 -3.18 5.51
CA LEU A 134 -10.78 -4.38 5.98
C LEU A 134 -11.75 -5.48 6.43
N ASP A 135 -12.83 -5.12 7.11
CA ASP A 135 -13.89 -6.06 7.50
C ASP A 135 -14.54 -6.70 6.25
N ARG A 136 -14.93 -5.89 5.27
CA ARG A 136 -15.48 -6.36 4.00
C ARG A 136 -14.54 -7.31 3.24
N LEU A 137 -13.24 -7.00 3.25
CA LEU A 137 -12.22 -7.80 2.56
C LEU A 137 -11.79 -9.05 3.36
N GLY A 138 -12.31 -9.24 4.59
CA GLY A 138 -11.88 -10.33 5.48
C GLY A 138 -10.44 -10.17 6.00
N ALA A 139 -9.89 -8.95 5.92
CA ALA A 139 -8.49 -8.67 6.22
C ALA A 139 -8.25 -8.03 7.59
N LEU A 140 -9.32 -7.74 8.37
CA LEU A 140 -9.21 -7.03 9.65
C LEU A 140 -8.30 -7.73 10.66
N GLY A 141 -8.31 -9.08 10.69
CA GLY A 141 -7.48 -9.90 11.58
C GLY A 141 -6.07 -10.20 11.08
N LEU A 142 -5.72 -9.78 9.85
CA LEU A 142 -4.43 -10.09 9.25
C LEU A 142 -3.29 -9.18 9.71
N PHE A 143 -3.60 -8.09 10.42
CA PHE A 143 -2.62 -7.11 10.87
C PHE A 143 -2.56 -7.02 12.39
N ASP A 144 -1.35 -6.91 12.93
CA ASP A 144 -1.10 -6.70 14.36
C ASP A 144 -1.28 -5.22 14.75
N GLU A 145 -1.21 -4.32 13.76
CA GLU A 145 -1.37 -2.88 13.94
C GLU A 145 -1.92 -2.24 12.66
N ILE A 146 -2.86 -1.32 12.83
CA ILE A 146 -3.47 -0.55 11.73
C ILE A 146 -3.29 0.93 12.03
N VAL A 147 -2.61 1.64 11.12
CA VAL A 147 -2.33 3.08 11.21
C VAL A 147 -3.05 3.79 10.09
N CYS A 148 -4.06 4.57 10.45
CA CYS A 148 -4.82 5.43 9.56
C CYS A 148 -4.29 6.86 9.60
N ASP A 149 -4.69 7.73 8.65
CA ASP A 149 -4.30 9.14 8.61
C ASP A 149 -2.77 9.33 8.75
N SER A 150 -2.00 8.44 8.12
CA SER A 150 -0.56 8.30 8.37
C SER A 150 0.28 9.46 7.87
N ALA A 151 -0.27 10.28 6.97
CA ALA A 151 0.39 11.42 6.32
C ALA A 151 1.68 11.05 5.56
N LYS A 152 1.70 9.88 4.90
CA LYS A 152 2.79 9.52 3.97
C LYS A 152 2.84 10.55 2.81
N PRO A 153 4.02 10.89 2.31
CA PRO A 153 5.37 10.41 2.69
C PRO A 153 5.92 11.08 3.96
N ASN A 154 5.29 12.16 4.44
CA ASN A 154 5.76 12.91 5.60
C ASN A 154 5.84 11.99 6.83
N ARG A 155 6.96 12.03 7.54
CA ARG A 155 7.22 11.22 8.73
C ARG A 155 7.24 9.70 8.52
N PHE A 156 7.05 9.19 7.30
CA PHE A 156 7.00 7.74 7.10
C PHE A 156 8.36 7.09 7.38
N SER A 157 9.47 7.67 6.91
CA SER A 157 10.82 7.19 7.24
C SER A 157 11.09 7.17 8.76
N VAL A 158 10.66 8.19 9.48
CA VAL A 158 10.79 8.25 10.95
C VAL A 158 9.95 7.16 11.62
N ARG A 159 8.74 6.91 11.13
CA ARG A 159 7.86 5.84 11.62
C ARG A 159 8.49 4.46 11.44
N LEU A 160 9.08 4.19 10.27
CA LEU A 160 9.73 2.91 9.98
C LEU A 160 10.95 2.69 10.88
N GLY A 161 11.76 3.73 11.11
CA GLY A 161 12.86 3.68 12.07
C GLY A 161 12.40 3.40 13.49
N ALA A 162 11.37 4.11 13.96
CA ALA A 162 10.80 3.89 15.30
C ALA A 162 10.18 2.49 15.46
N LEU A 163 9.58 1.92 14.41
CA LEU A 163 9.11 0.54 14.41
C LEU A 163 10.27 -0.44 14.56
N ALA A 164 11.33 -0.26 13.79
CA ALA A 164 12.54 -1.09 13.88
C ALA A 164 13.15 -1.06 15.28
N ASP A 165 13.31 0.16 15.85
CA ASP A 165 13.82 0.35 17.21
C ASP A 165 12.94 -0.34 18.26
N THR A 166 11.60 -0.19 18.15
CA THR A 166 10.64 -0.81 19.07
C THR A 166 10.72 -2.33 19.06
N LEU A 167 10.94 -2.91 17.88
CA LEU A 167 11.06 -4.36 17.70
C LEU A 167 12.47 -4.88 17.98
N GLY A 168 13.46 -4.01 18.12
CA GLY A 168 14.86 -4.39 18.29
C GLY A 168 15.46 -5.06 17.06
N ILE A 169 14.99 -4.70 15.86
CA ILE A 169 15.48 -5.22 14.58
C ILE A 169 16.15 -4.11 13.75
N PRO A 170 17.06 -4.43 12.83
CA PRO A 170 17.60 -3.41 11.93
C PRO A 170 16.55 -2.97 10.90
N CYS A 171 16.64 -1.73 10.40
CA CYS A 171 15.74 -1.23 9.34
C CYS A 171 15.74 -2.15 8.10
N THR A 172 16.86 -2.82 7.79
CA THR A 172 16.93 -3.82 6.71
C THR A 172 16.05 -5.05 6.90
N SER A 173 15.49 -5.25 8.11
CA SER A 173 14.49 -6.28 8.43
C SER A 173 13.06 -5.73 8.45
N VAL A 174 12.87 -4.48 8.03
CA VAL A 174 11.55 -3.89 7.76
C VAL A 174 11.34 -3.87 6.25
N LEU A 175 10.24 -4.40 5.76
CA LEU A 175 9.84 -4.38 4.35
C LEU A 175 8.62 -3.47 4.19
N SER A 176 8.77 -2.37 3.45
CA SER A 176 7.65 -1.52 3.04
C SER A 176 7.09 -2.02 1.72
N ILE A 177 5.78 -2.28 1.68
CA ILE A 177 5.06 -2.86 0.55
C ILE A 177 3.99 -1.85 0.12
N GLY A 178 4.05 -1.38 -1.13
CA GLY A 178 3.13 -0.35 -1.61
C GLY A 178 3.17 -0.18 -3.12
N ASP A 179 2.17 0.52 -3.66
CA ASP A 179 2.04 0.84 -5.08
C ASP A 179 2.34 2.31 -5.40
N HIS A 180 2.50 3.15 -4.38
CA HIS A 180 2.79 4.56 -4.57
C HIS A 180 4.27 4.86 -4.23
N PHE A 181 5.11 5.04 -5.27
CA PHE A 181 6.55 5.17 -5.09
C PHE A 181 6.95 6.25 -4.07
N VAL A 182 6.38 7.47 -4.21
CA VAL A 182 6.72 8.62 -3.34
C VAL A 182 6.23 8.43 -1.90
N ASN A 183 5.10 7.74 -1.70
CA ASN A 183 4.52 7.57 -0.37
C ASN A 183 5.11 6.38 0.39
N ASP A 184 5.41 5.27 -0.30
CA ASP A 184 5.67 3.98 0.33
C ASP A 184 7.12 3.50 0.17
N ILE A 185 7.73 3.82 -0.99
CA ILE A 185 9.01 3.25 -1.39
C ILE A 185 10.16 4.21 -1.10
N GLU A 186 10.11 5.43 -1.63
CA GLU A 186 11.18 6.41 -1.47
C GLU A 186 11.51 6.71 0.01
N PRO A 187 10.53 6.98 0.90
CA PRO A 187 10.84 7.23 2.31
C PRO A 187 11.32 5.97 3.05
N ALA A 188 10.92 4.76 2.61
CA ALA A 188 11.43 3.52 3.17
C ALA A 188 12.89 3.28 2.78
N LEU A 189 13.25 3.52 1.52
CA LEU A 189 14.64 3.50 1.07
C LEU A 189 15.50 4.52 1.83
N ALA A 190 14.99 5.72 2.05
CA ALA A 190 15.68 6.75 2.83
C ALA A 190 15.89 6.34 4.30
N ALA A 191 15.03 5.49 4.87
CA ALA A 191 15.19 4.91 6.19
C ALA A 191 16.11 3.68 6.22
N GLY A 192 16.63 3.21 5.08
CA GLY A 192 17.43 1.99 4.97
C GLY A 192 16.63 0.71 5.08
N CYS A 193 15.31 0.77 4.85
CA CYS A 193 14.42 -0.38 4.84
C CYS A 193 14.47 -1.11 3.49
N ALA A 194 14.08 -2.38 3.48
CA ALA A 194 13.74 -3.08 2.25
C ALA A 194 12.39 -2.62 1.71
N THR A 195 12.17 -2.78 0.41
CA THR A 195 10.96 -2.29 -0.26
C THR A 195 10.44 -3.31 -1.26
N ALA A 196 9.12 -3.44 -1.38
CA ALA A 196 8.43 -4.22 -2.40
C ALA A 196 7.43 -3.29 -3.11
N TYR A 197 7.74 -2.97 -4.36
CA TYR A 197 6.99 -2.01 -5.15
C TYR A 197 6.10 -2.71 -6.16
N VAL A 198 4.79 -2.45 -6.07
CA VAL A 198 3.79 -2.90 -7.05
C VAL A 198 3.50 -1.74 -7.98
N ASP A 199 3.80 -1.88 -9.29
CA ASP A 199 3.58 -0.81 -10.29
C ASP A 199 2.62 -1.29 -11.40
N PRO A 200 1.30 -1.33 -11.14
CA PRO A 200 0.33 -1.86 -12.08
C PRO A 200 0.16 -1.02 -13.33
N PHE A 201 0.56 0.24 -13.29
CA PHE A 201 0.44 1.17 -14.42
C PHE A 201 1.76 1.39 -15.17
N GLY A 202 2.88 0.88 -14.65
CA GLY A 202 4.20 1.02 -15.26
C GLY A 202 4.71 2.47 -15.28
N VAL A 203 4.28 3.30 -14.33
CA VAL A 203 4.58 4.74 -14.27
C VAL A 203 5.71 5.09 -13.30
N GLY A 204 6.04 4.18 -12.40
CA GLY A 204 7.06 4.41 -11.38
C GLY A 204 8.49 4.23 -11.89
N PRO A 205 9.48 4.71 -11.11
CA PRO A 205 10.89 4.53 -11.43
C PRO A 205 11.31 3.06 -11.23
N ARG A 206 11.81 2.44 -12.29
CA ARG A 206 12.27 1.05 -12.27
C ARG A 206 13.67 0.88 -11.68
N GLY A 207 13.95 -0.29 -11.09
CA GLY A 207 15.25 -0.66 -10.54
C GLY A 207 15.63 0.14 -9.30
N LYS A 208 14.67 0.69 -8.57
CA LYS A 208 14.87 1.48 -7.34
C LYS A 208 14.45 0.74 -6.08
N ALA A 209 13.40 -0.07 -6.13
CA ALA A 209 12.97 -0.87 -5.00
C ALA A 209 13.80 -2.15 -4.87
N SER A 210 13.76 -2.78 -3.69
CA SER A 210 14.45 -4.06 -3.45
C SER A 210 13.79 -5.19 -4.23
N LEU A 211 12.45 -5.16 -4.33
CA LEU A 211 11.60 -6.07 -5.07
C LEU A 211 10.63 -5.22 -5.90
N GLU A 212 10.40 -5.60 -7.15
CA GLU A 212 9.52 -4.87 -8.06
C GLU A 212 8.67 -5.84 -8.88
N GLY A 213 7.39 -5.53 -9.06
CA GLY A 213 6.47 -6.29 -9.90
C GLY A 213 5.34 -5.43 -10.42
N ALA A 214 4.74 -5.82 -11.54
CA ALA A 214 3.54 -5.17 -12.05
C ALA A 214 2.29 -5.61 -11.27
N ARG A 215 2.35 -6.76 -10.62
CA ARG A 215 1.27 -7.31 -9.80
C ARG A 215 1.84 -7.91 -8.53
N PHE A 216 1.03 -7.93 -7.47
CA PHE A 216 1.47 -8.45 -6.18
C PHE A 216 1.85 -9.93 -6.25
N GLU A 217 1.15 -10.73 -7.06
CA GLU A 217 1.43 -12.16 -7.25
C GLU A 217 2.87 -12.45 -7.71
N GLU A 218 3.50 -11.49 -8.41
CA GLU A 218 4.90 -11.57 -8.83
C GLU A 218 5.88 -11.35 -7.66
N LEU A 219 5.40 -10.79 -6.55
CA LEU A 219 6.19 -10.46 -5.37
C LEU A 219 6.05 -11.47 -4.23
N VAL A 220 5.08 -12.38 -4.28
CA VAL A 220 4.83 -13.34 -3.18
C VAL A 220 6.09 -14.16 -2.89
N GLU A 221 6.60 -14.90 -3.87
CA GLU A 221 7.81 -15.72 -3.71
C GLU A 221 9.05 -14.88 -3.32
N PRO A 222 9.39 -13.75 -3.98
CA PRO A 222 10.48 -12.88 -3.53
C PRO A 222 10.33 -12.35 -2.10
N ILE A 223 9.11 -12.03 -1.65
CA ILE A 223 8.87 -11.59 -0.26
C ILE A 223 9.09 -12.75 0.70
N GLU A 224 8.63 -13.95 0.35
CA GLU A 224 8.85 -15.16 1.16
C GLU A 224 10.34 -15.48 1.32
N GLU A 225 11.10 -15.44 0.23
CA GLU A 225 12.56 -15.61 0.27
C GLU A 225 13.24 -14.54 1.16
N TRP A 226 12.79 -13.27 1.01
CA TRP A 226 13.29 -12.19 1.84
C TRP A 226 13.00 -12.42 3.32
N LEU A 227 11.80 -12.90 3.68
CA LEU A 227 11.40 -13.25 5.06
C LEU A 227 12.23 -14.42 5.60
N ASP A 228 12.33 -15.51 4.86
CA ASP A 228 13.03 -16.71 5.28
C ASP A 228 14.51 -16.42 5.62
N ALA A 229 15.15 -15.54 4.84
CA ALA A 229 16.51 -15.10 5.13
C ALA A 229 16.63 -14.35 6.49
N ARG A 230 15.62 -13.57 6.89
CA ARG A 230 15.60 -12.83 8.18
C ARG A 230 15.28 -13.75 9.34
N LEU A 231 14.31 -14.65 9.15
CA LEU A 231 13.95 -15.66 10.15
C LEU A 231 15.14 -16.59 10.44
N ALA A 232 15.86 -17.04 9.42
CA ALA A 232 17.06 -17.84 9.57
C ALA A 232 18.19 -17.10 10.32
N ALA A 233 18.41 -15.82 10.00
CA ALA A 233 19.43 -15.00 10.65
C ALA A 233 19.12 -14.71 12.13
N SER A 234 17.87 -14.78 12.55
CA SER A 234 17.45 -14.59 13.95
C SER A 234 17.68 -15.80 14.83
N VAL A 235 17.97 -16.97 14.25
CA VAL A 235 18.32 -18.20 15.00
C VAL A 235 19.80 -18.13 15.40
N PRO A 236 20.17 -18.07 16.72
CA PRO A 236 21.56 -18.10 17.10
C PRO A 236 22.17 -19.42 16.62
N ALA A 237 23.36 -19.34 16.02
CA ALA A 237 24.15 -20.52 15.73
C ALA A 237 24.22 -21.34 17.02
N SER A 238 23.68 -22.55 17.00
CA SER A 238 23.82 -23.49 18.15
C SER A 238 25.28 -23.55 18.50
N ALA A 239 25.64 -23.12 19.72
CA ALA A 239 27.01 -23.27 20.23
C ALA A 239 27.35 -24.73 20.08
N GLY A 240 28.21 -25.03 19.13
CA GLY A 240 28.73 -26.40 18.93
C GLY A 240 29.35 -26.86 20.23
N THR A 241 28.74 -27.86 20.84
CA THR A 241 29.28 -28.57 21.98
C THR A 241 30.60 -29.17 21.51
N ARG A 242 31.70 -28.65 22.06
CA ARG A 242 32.99 -29.35 22.06
C ARG A 242 33.05 -30.33 23.21
#